data_5fa71428dae6e512206e7d64a8dc7c35
#
_entry.id   5fa71428dae6e512206e7d64a8dc7c35
#
_cell.length_a   1.000
_cell.length_b   1.000
_cell.length_c   1.000
_cell.angle_alpha   90.00
_cell.angle_beta   90.00
_cell.angle_gamma   90.00
#
_symmetry.space_group_name_H-M   'P 1'
#
loop_
_entity.id
_entity.type
_entity.pdbx_description
1 polymer ?
#
loop_
_entity_poly.entity_id
_entity_poly.type
_entity_poly.pdbx_seq_one_letter_code
_entity_poly.pdbx_strand_id
1 'polypeptide(L)'
;TACGGNGEPNESPAGGSGGEAYLVGICQLAPHDALDAATRGFKAALVEAFGEDGVKFDEQNAGGEYNNCATIVDGFVSENVDLMLANATYSLQAAQSATADIPILGTAITNYGIALGLDSTEDKVLGGNISGTSDLAPLDQQAAMLQELFPDAENVGLLYCSAEPNSVFQVETIQGYLEEMGYTCTQYAFTDVNDLSAVTQSACDGSDVIYIPTDNTAANNTETIANVVIPAGVPVVCGESGICSGCGVATLSISYEEPVSYTHLRAHETCADL
;
A
#
# COMPACT_ATOMS: atom_id res chain seq x y z
N THR A 1 -13.29 -5.31 63.06
CA THR A 1 -12.68 -6.44 62.32
C THR A 1 -12.54 -6.04 60.87
N ALA A 2 -11.32 -5.68 60.52
CA ALA A 2 -10.90 -5.33 59.13
C ALA A 2 -10.59 -6.61 58.39
N CYS A 3 -11.00 -6.68 57.14
CA CYS A 3 -10.39 -7.57 56.15
C CYS A 3 -9.97 -6.71 54.95
N GLY A 4 -8.66 -6.52 54.84
CA GLY A 4 -8.02 -5.98 53.66
C GLY A 4 -7.98 -7.05 52.56
N GLY A 5 -8.39 -6.68 51.35
CA GLY A 5 -8.15 -7.43 50.13
C GLY A 5 -7.01 -6.76 49.38
N ASN A 6 -5.85 -7.42 49.36
CA ASN A 6 -4.75 -7.09 48.43
C ASN A 6 -5.20 -7.48 47.02
N GLY A 7 -5.34 -6.49 46.14
CA GLY A 7 -5.35 -6.71 44.70
C GLY A 7 -3.92 -6.92 44.26
N GLU A 8 -3.58 -8.12 43.81
CA GLU A 8 -2.34 -8.40 43.09
C GLU A 8 -2.40 -7.78 41.73
N PRO A 9 -1.30 -7.21 41.19
CA PRO A 9 -1.21 -6.77 39.81
C PRO A 9 -1.24 -8.01 38.92
N ASN A 10 -2.11 -7.96 37.93
CA ASN A 10 -2.22 -8.95 36.87
C ASN A 10 -0.88 -8.96 36.10
N GLU A 11 -0.06 -9.95 36.40
CA GLU A 11 1.15 -10.21 35.62
C GLU A 11 0.70 -10.67 34.22
N SER A 12 1.05 -9.91 33.21
CA SER A 12 1.08 -10.38 31.83
C SER A 12 1.87 -11.70 31.76
N PRO A 13 1.45 -12.69 31.02
CA PRO A 13 2.24 -13.90 30.85
C PRO A 13 3.53 -13.56 30.11
N ALA A 14 4.59 -13.37 30.85
CA ALA A 14 5.94 -13.31 30.33
C ALA A 14 6.43 -14.72 30.07
N GLY A 15 6.77 -15.01 28.83
CA GLY A 15 7.94 -15.85 28.53
C GLY A 15 7.73 -17.34 28.41
N GLY A 16 7.64 -17.82 27.15
CA GLY A 16 8.61 -18.76 26.63
C GLY A 16 8.64 -20.15 27.21
N SER A 17 7.80 -21.01 26.74
CA SER A 17 8.19 -22.40 26.50
C SER A 17 8.79 -22.44 25.09
N GLY A 18 9.94 -23.14 24.88
CA GLY A 18 10.62 -23.25 23.58
C GLY A 18 9.74 -23.87 22.51
N GLY A 19 8.90 -23.07 21.92
CA GLY A 19 8.14 -23.34 20.71
C GLY A 19 9.05 -23.06 19.51
N GLU A 20 8.75 -23.71 18.42
CA GLU A 20 9.35 -23.42 17.12
C GLU A 20 9.04 -21.97 16.73
N ALA A 21 10.01 -21.24 16.14
CA ALA A 21 9.80 -19.86 15.73
C ALA A 21 8.73 -19.79 14.62
N TYR A 22 7.85 -18.81 14.66
CA TYR A 22 6.88 -18.56 13.60
C TYR A 22 7.61 -18.26 12.28
N LEU A 23 7.16 -18.87 11.20
CA LEU A 23 7.64 -18.59 9.86
C LEU A 23 6.66 -17.65 9.15
N VAL A 24 7.12 -16.46 8.79
CA VAL A 24 6.29 -15.42 8.16
C VAL A 24 6.78 -15.16 6.74
N GLY A 25 5.91 -15.42 5.76
CA GLY A 25 6.15 -15.09 4.35
C GLY A 25 5.79 -13.63 4.07
N ILE A 26 6.67 -12.89 3.42
CA ILE A 26 6.44 -11.51 3.01
C ILE A 26 6.54 -11.40 1.50
N CYS A 27 5.43 -11.15 0.83
CA CYS A 27 5.37 -10.85 -0.59
C CYS A 27 5.22 -9.34 -0.79
N GLN A 28 6.30 -8.67 -1.15
CA GLN A 28 6.31 -7.26 -1.51
C GLN A 28 6.26 -7.12 -3.04
N LEU A 29 5.35 -6.27 -3.55
CA LEU A 29 5.16 -6.11 -5.00
C LEU A 29 6.38 -5.51 -5.70
N ALA A 30 6.92 -4.41 -5.19
CA ALA A 30 7.99 -3.65 -5.84
C ALA A 30 8.94 -3.01 -4.82
N PRO A 31 10.20 -2.73 -5.20
CA PRO A 31 11.15 -2.05 -4.33
C PRO A 31 10.97 -0.53 -4.44
N HIS A 32 10.22 0.08 -3.54
CA HIS A 32 10.13 1.54 -3.38
C HIS A 32 9.83 1.93 -1.93
N ASP A 33 10.12 3.18 -1.58
CA ASP A 33 10.19 3.68 -0.20
C ASP A 33 8.95 3.36 0.65
N ALA A 34 7.74 3.49 0.10
CA ALA A 34 6.50 3.24 0.84
C ALA A 34 6.34 1.75 1.21
N LEU A 35 6.52 0.83 0.25
CA LEU A 35 6.42 -0.60 0.52
C LEU A 35 7.58 -1.10 1.41
N ASP A 36 8.79 -0.56 1.22
CA ASP A 36 9.94 -0.87 2.05
C ASP A 36 9.71 -0.42 3.51
N ALA A 37 9.11 0.76 3.72
CA ALA A 37 8.74 1.25 5.05
C ALA A 37 7.71 0.35 5.71
N ALA A 38 6.66 -0.05 4.99
CA ALA A 38 5.63 -0.95 5.49
C ALA A 38 6.22 -2.32 5.89
N THR A 39 7.07 -2.91 5.04
CA THR A 39 7.75 -4.18 5.34
C THR A 39 8.66 -4.08 6.56
N ARG A 40 9.50 -3.03 6.64
CA ARG A 40 10.40 -2.81 7.80
C ARG A 40 9.64 -2.70 9.09
N GLY A 41 8.59 -1.89 9.09
CA GLY A 41 7.80 -1.67 10.27
C GLY A 41 7.05 -2.93 10.72
N PHE A 42 6.46 -3.70 9.80
CA PHE A 42 5.81 -4.97 10.12
C PHE A 42 6.79 -5.95 10.78
N LYS A 43 7.99 -6.10 10.23
CA LYS A 43 9.04 -6.95 10.81
C LYS A 43 9.46 -6.49 12.19
N ALA A 44 9.68 -5.17 12.37
CA ALA A 44 10.04 -4.61 13.67
C ALA A 44 8.98 -4.90 14.74
N ALA A 45 7.71 -4.77 14.37
CA ALA A 45 6.60 -5.02 15.27
C ALA A 45 6.49 -6.51 15.69
N LEU A 46 6.69 -7.44 14.77
CA LEU A 46 6.69 -8.87 15.11
C LEU A 46 7.90 -9.26 15.97
N VAL A 47 9.07 -8.69 15.69
CA VAL A 47 10.27 -8.90 16.54
C VAL A 47 10.07 -8.31 17.93
N GLU A 48 9.41 -7.17 18.07
CA GLU A 48 9.06 -6.60 19.38
C GLU A 48 8.11 -7.51 20.16
N ALA A 49 7.13 -8.12 19.46
CA ALA A 49 6.11 -8.96 20.11
C ALA A 49 6.63 -10.35 20.50
N PHE A 50 7.42 -11.00 19.63
CA PHE A 50 7.81 -12.40 19.76
C PHE A 50 9.31 -12.60 20.07
N GLY A 51 10.13 -11.54 19.97
CA GLY A 51 11.58 -11.60 20.08
C GLY A 51 12.25 -12.03 18.78
N GLU A 52 13.56 -11.75 18.62
CA GLU A 52 14.34 -12.09 17.43
C GLU A 52 14.36 -13.60 17.13
N ASP A 53 14.36 -14.44 18.17
CA ASP A 53 14.37 -15.89 18.03
C ASP A 53 12.95 -16.48 17.86
N GLY A 54 11.90 -15.69 18.07
CA GLY A 54 10.50 -16.12 18.03
C GLY A 54 9.86 -16.01 16.64
N VAL A 55 10.50 -15.34 15.69
CA VAL A 55 9.97 -15.14 14.33
C VAL A 55 11.07 -15.23 13.29
N LYS A 56 10.77 -15.86 12.16
CA LYS A 56 11.62 -15.93 10.98
C LYS A 56 10.87 -15.38 9.78
N PHE A 57 11.57 -14.67 8.91
CA PHE A 57 10.97 -14.06 7.72
C PHE A 57 11.55 -14.69 6.46
N ASP A 58 10.66 -15.13 5.55
CA ASP A 58 10.95 -15.30 4.14
C ASP A 58 10.42 -14.08 3.40
N GLU A 59 11.31 -13.14 3.08
CA GLU A 59 10.99 -11.86 2.46
C GLU A 59 11.38 -11.91 0.99
N GLN A 60 10.39 -11.75 0.10
CA GLN A 60 10.58 -11.79 -1.34
C GLN A 60 9.91 -10.59 -2.02
N ASN A 61 10.55 -10.10 -3.10
CA ASN A 61 10.08 -8.97 -3.89
C ASN A 61 9.74 -9.42 -5.32
N ALA A 62 8.55 -9.07 -5.76
CA ALA A 62 8.04 -9.49 -7.07
C ALA A 62 8.56 -8.63 -8.25
N GLY A 63 9.24 -7.51 -7.97
CA GLY A 63 9.79 -6.64 -9.01
C GLY A 63 8.74 -5.92 -9.86
N GLY A 64 7.53 -5.73 -9.33
CA GLY A 64 6.40 -5.11 -10.03
C GLY A 64 5.54 -6.07 -10.85
N GLU A 65 5.85 -7.37 -10.85
CA GLU A 65 5.22 -8.35 -11.73
C GLU A 65 4.21 -9.24 -10.98
N TYR A 66 2.93 -9.21 -11.39
CA TYR A 66 1.89 -10.05 -10.80
C TYR A 66 2.23 -11.55 -10.79
N ASN A 67 2.77 -12.07 -11.89
CA ASN A 67 3.13 -13.48 -11.99
C ASN A 67 4.22 -13.89 -10.98
N ASN A 68 5.10 -12.97 -10.63
CA ASN A 68 6.11 -13.21 -9.59
C ASN A 68 5.46 -13.26 -8.21
N CYS A 69 4.45 -12.41 -7.92
CA CYS A 69 3.67 -12.50 -6.68
C CYS A 69 3.06 -13.90 -6.52
N ALA A 70 2.42 -14.43 -7.56
CA ALA A 70 1.83 -15.76 -7.52
C ALA A 70 2.87 -16.85 -7.23
N THR A 71 4.04 -16.78 -7.90
CA THR A 71 5.13 -17.75 -7.68
C THR A 71 5.68 -17.69 -6.25
N ILE A 72 5.85 -16.47 -5.71
CA ILE A 72 6.33 -16.25 -4.34
C ILE A 72 5.34 -16.85 -3.34
N VAL A 73 4.06 -16.52 -3.49
CA VAL A 73 3.01 -16.97 -2.57
C VAL A 73 2.81 -18.49 -2.64
N ASP A 74 2.87 -19.10 -3.81
CA ASP A 74 2.85 -20.57 -3.96
C ASP A 74 4.02 -21.23 -3.22
N GLY A 75 5.19 -20.57 -3.18
CA GLY A 75 6.33 -20.98 -2.36
C GLY A 75 5.97 -20.99 -0.86
N PHE A 76 5.40 -19.91 -0.35
CA PHE A 76 4.97 -19.80 1.05
C PHE A 76 3.92 -20.84 1.45
N VAL A 77 2.96 -21.13 0.56
CA VAL A 77 1.97 -22.21 0.78
C VAL A 77 2.68 -23.56 0.87
N SER A 78 3.65 -23.81 0.00
CA SER A 78 4.42 -25.06 -0.01
C SER A 78 5.28 -25.26 1.23
N GLU A 79 5.79 -24.17 1.81
CA GLU A 79 6.57 -24.14 3.04
C GLU A 79 5.71 -24.17 4.30
N ASN A 80 4.37 -24.04 4.18
CA ASN A 80 3.42 -23.94 5.27
C ASN A 80 3.79 -22.84 6.25
N VAL A 81 3.98 -21.59 5.73
CA VAL A 81 4.22 -20.43 6.60
C VAL A 81 3.04 -20.21 7.56
N ASP A 82 3.30 -19.71 8.76
CA ASP A 82 2.27 -19.47 9.78
C ASP A 82 1.42 -18.22 9.48
N LEU A 83 2.00 -17.26 8.73
CA LEU A 83 1.38 -15.99 8.38
C LEU A 83 1.95 -15.48 7.07
N MET A 84 1.13 -14.82 6.26
CA MET A 84 1.59 -14.06 5.08
C MET A 84 1.36 -12.57 5.26
N LEU A 85 2.36 -11.75 4.95
CA LEU A 85 2.19 -10.33 4.65
C LEU A 85 2.07 -10.15 3.13
N ALA A 86 0.95 -9.61 2.69
CA ALA A 86 0.73 -9.20 1.31
C ALA A 86 0.88 -7.66 1.22
N ASN A 87 2.01 -7.21 0.68
CA ASN A 87 2.34 -5.79 0.58
C ASN A 87 2.07 -5.29 -0.83
N ALA A 88 0.99 -4.54 -0.99
CA ALA A 88 0.33 -4.02 -2.18
C ALA A 88 -0.76 -4.95 -2.79
N THR A 89 -1.61 -4.36 -3.64
CA THR A 89 -2.82 -4.98 -4.20
C THR A 89 -2.56 -6.30 -4.91
N TYR A 90 -1.56 -6.38 -5.78
CA TYR A 90 -1.25 -7.62 -6.51
C TYR A 90 -0.75 -8.75 -5.61
N SER A 91 0.03 -8.42 -4.57
CA SER A 91 0.46 -9.41 -3.58
C SER A 91 -0.74 -9.97 -2.81
N LEU A 92 -1.73 -9.11 -2.47
CA LEU A 92 -2.96 -9.54 -1.80
C LEU A 92 -3.83 -10.44 -2.69
N GLN A 93 -3.99 -10.10 -3.97
CA GLN A 93 -4.73 -10.92 -4.94
C GLN A 93 -4.09 -12.28 -5.15
N ALA A 94 -2.76 -12.34 -5.23
CA ALA A 94 -2.03 -13.60 -5.33
C ALA A 94 -2.23 -14.45 -4.08
N ALA A 95 -2.10 -13.87 -2.88
CA ALA A 95 -2.29 -14.57 -1.62
C ALA A 95 -3.72 -15.09 -1.44
N GLN A 96 -4.74 -14.27 -1.75
CA GLN A 96 -6.16 -14.68 -1.75
C GLN A 96 -6.41 -15.90 -2.65
N SER A 97 -5.76 -15.90 -3.82
CA SER A 97 -5.96 -16.97 -4.81
C SER A 97 -5.29 -18.28 -4.42
N ALA A 98 -4.22 -18.23 -3.63
CA ALA A 98 -3.37 -19.37 -3.32
C ALA A 98 -3.83 -20.16 -2.09
N THR A 99 -4.45 -19.52 -1.10
CA THR A 99 -4.83 -20.20 0.16
C THR A 99 -6.07 -19.58 0.81
N ALA A 100 -6.88 -20.45 1.43
CA ALA A 100 -7.97 -20.05 2.32
C ALA A 100 -7.67 -20.39 3.80
N ASP A 101 -6.53 -21.02 4.08
CA ASP A 101 -6.19 -21.56 5.39
C ASP A 101 -5.12 -20.74 6.12
N ILE A 102 -4.06 -20.31 5.40
CA ILE A 102 -2.99 -19.51 5.99
C ILE A 102 -3.49 -18.07 6.21
N PRO A 103 -3.37 -17.49 7.40
CA PRO A 103 -3.73 -16.11 7.65
C PRO A 103 -2.95 -15.13 6.75
N ILE A 104 -3.66 -14.13 6.19
CA ILE A 104 -3.08 -13.13 5.31
C ILE A 104 -3.35 -11.75 5.89
N LEU A 105 -2.29 -10.96 6.06
CA LEU A 105 -2.39 -9.55 6.40
C LEU A 105 -2.02 -8.71 5.18
N GLY A 106 -2.95 -7.85 4.75
CA GLY A 106 -2.71 -6.86 3.70
C GLY A 106 -2.19 -5.56 4.28
N THR A 107 -1.20 -4.96 3.62
CA THR A 107 -0.75 -3.60 3.87
C THR A 107 -0.52 -2.88 2.54
N ALA A 108 -0.54 -1.56 2.54
CA ALA A 108 -0.49 -0.76 1.31
C ALA A 108 -1.60 -1.17 0.33
N ILE A 109 -2.82 -1.35 0.83
CA ILE A 109 -4.00 -1.71 0.06
C ILE A 109 -4.95 -0.51 0.02
N THR A 110 -5.09 0.08 -1.15
CA THR A 110 -5.92 1.27 -1.34
C THR A 110 -7.40 0.97 -1.11
N ASN A 111 -7.91 -0.11 -1.71
CA ASN A 111 -9.30 -0.51 -1.60
C ASN A 111 -9.46 -2.04 -1.60
N TYR A 112 -9.84 -2.60 -0.46
CA TYR A 112 -10.04 -4.04 -0.30
C TYR A 112 -11.21 -4.59 -1.12
N GLY A 113 -12.28 -3.80 -1.32
CA GLY A 113 -13.41 -4.19 -2.17
C GLY A 113 -12.95 -4.51 -3.59
N ILE A 114 -12.18 -3.60 -4.17
CA ILE A 114 -11.62 -3.76 -5.52
C ILE A 114 -10.55 -4.85 -5.54
N ALA A 115 -9.64 -4.84 -4.57
CA ALA A 115 -8.55 -5.82 -4.52
C ALA A 115 -9.06 -7.27 -4.44
N LEU A 116 -10.11 -7.50 -3.67
CA LEU A 116 -10.65 -8.84 -3.40
C LEU A 116 -11.91 -9.18 -4.21
N GLY A 117 -12.42 -8.25 -5.03
CA GLY A 117 -13.65 -8.44 -5.80
C GLY A 117 -14.89 -8.55 -4.91
N LEU A 118 -14.97 -7.79 -3.82
CA LEU A 118 -16.10 -7.81 -2.89
C LEU A 118 -17.17 -6.80 -3.30
N ASP A 119 -18.45 -7.16 -3.16
CA ASP A 119 -19.57 -6.28 -3.48
C ASP A 119 -19.66 -5.06 -2.55
N SER A 120 -19.21 -5.20 -1.30
CA SER A 120 -19.17 -4.12 -0.30
C SER A 120 -18.13 -4.42 0.79
N THR A 121 -17.52 -3.36 1.31
CA THR A 121 -16.66 -3.37 2.50
C THR A 121 -17.19 -2.42 3.58
N GLU A 122 -18.47 -2.04 3.51
CA GLU A 122 -19.09 -1.05 4.42
C GLU A 122 -18.95 -1.46 5.89
N ASP A 123 -19.08 -2.75 6.20
CA ASP A 123 -18.94 -3.29 7.56
C ASP A 123 -17.48 -3.48 7.97
N LYS A 124 -16.50 -3.16 7.11
CA LYS A 124 -15.06 -3.40 7.33
C LYS A 124 -14.72 -4.86 7.67
N VAL A 125 -15.54 -5.79 7.25
CA VAL A 125 -15.34 -7.23 7.43
C VAL A 125 -15.00 -7.82 6.08
N LEU A 126 -13.77 -8.31 5.94
CA LEU A 126 -13.30 -8.91 4.68
C LEU A 126 -13.73 -10.37 4.56
N GLY A 127 -13.89 -11.05 5.71
CA GLY A 127 -14.22 -12.48 5.79
C GLY A 127 -13.01 -13.38 5.46
N GLY A 128 -13.19 -14.69 5.71
CA GLY A 128 -12.14 -15.67 5.46
C GLY A 128 -10.89 -15.46 6.30
N ASN A 129 -9.73 -15.73 5.70
CA ASN A 129 -8.41 -15.68 6.32
C ASN A 129 -7.67 -14.35 6.07
N ILE A 130 -8.35 -13.30 5.58
CA ILE A 130 -7.73 -12.03 5.20
C ILE A 130 -8.12 -10.92 6.17
N SER A 131 -7.12 -10.13 6.59
CA SER A 131 -7.28 -8.88 7.34
C SER A 131 -6.22 -7.88 6.90
N GLY A 132 -6.26 -6.65 7.40
CA GLY A 132 -5.20 -5.67 7.10
C GLY A 132 -5.62 -4.23 7.27
N THR A 133 -4.79 -3.33 6.73
CA THR A 133 -4.95 -1.88 6.79
C THR A 133 -5.06 -1.28 5.39
N SER A 134 -5.86 -0.20 5.25
CA SER A 134 -5.94 0.56 4.01
C SER A 134 -4.97 1.74 4.05
N ASP A 135 -4.38 2.05 2.90
CA ASP A 135 -3.52 3.20 2.67
C ASP A 135 -4.19 4.31 1.85
N LEU A 136 -5.50 4.23 1.65
CA LEU A 136 -6.22 5.24 0.89
C LEU A 136 -6.08 6.63 1.55
N ALA A 137 -5.33 7.50 0.89
CA ALA A 137 -5.20 8.89 1.28
C ALA A 137 -6.53 9.66 1.01
N PRO A 138 -6.76 10.80 1.68
CA PRO A 138 -7.98 11.59 1.48
C PRO A 138 -7.94 12.31 0.13
N LEU A 139 -8.49 11.67 -0.91
CA LEU A 139 -8.46 12.15 -2.31
C LEU A 139 -9.18 13.48 -2.50
N ASP A 140 -10.23 13.74 -1.72
CA ASP A 140 -10.93 15.04 -1.67
C ASP A 140 -10.01 16.17 -1.20
N GLN A 141 -9.17 15.90 -0.20
CA GLN A 141 -8.20 16.87 0.30
C GLN A 141 -6.99 17.03 -0.64
N GLN A 142 -6.61 15.96 -1.35
CA GLN A 142 -5.58 16.06 -2.40
C GLN A 142 -6.07 16.94 -3.56
N ALA A 143 -7.33 16.80 -3.98
CA ALA A 143 -7.93 17.66 -4.97
C ALA A 143 -8.00 19.13 -4.49
N ALA A 144 -8.38 19.36 -3.23
CA ALA A 144 -8.40 20.70 -2.64
C ALA A 144 -7.00 21.32 -2.56
N MET A 145 -5.98 20.53 -2.22
CA MET A 145 -4.57 20.98 -2.21
C MET A 145 -4.11 21.36 -3.63
N LEU A 146 -4.46 20.59 -4.66
CA LEU A 146 -4.15 20.92 -6.04
C LEU A 146 -4.79 22.25 -6.43
N GLN A 147 -6.05 22.49 -6.06
CA GLN A 147 -6.75 23.75 -6.32
C GLN A 147 -6.09 24.94 -5.61
N GLU A 148 -5.63 24.77 -4.38
CA GLU A 148 -4.96 25.84 -3.63
C GLU A 148 -3.61 26.20 -4.26
N LEU A 149 -2.85 25.20 -4.72
CA LEU A 149 -1.52 25.40 -5.29
C LEU A 149 -1.55 25.91 -6.73
N PHE A 150 -2.55 25.49 -7.52
CA PHE A 150 -2.65 25.75 -8.95
C PHE A 150 -4.04 26.31 -9.32
N PRO A 151 -4.47 27.46 -8.73
CA PRO A 151 -5.82 28.00 -8.94
C PRO A 151 -6.07 28.50 -10.37
N ASP A 152 -5.01 28.77 -11.14
CA ASP A 152 -5.08 29.25 -12.51
C ASP A 152 -4.96 28.12 -13.56
N ALA A 153 -4.76 26.88 -13.14
CA ALA A 153 -4.74 25.72 -14.04
C ALA A 153 -6.16 25.46 -14.58
N GLU A 154 -6.26 25.10 -15.85
CA GLU A 154 -7.51 24.70 -16.49
C GLU A 154 -7.52 23.20 -16.79
N ASN A 155 -6.35 22.64 -17.15
CA ASN A 155 -6.20 21.26 -17.60
C ASN A 155 -5.35 20.45 -16.61
N VAL A 156 -5.93 19.43 -16.03
CA VAL A 156 -5.24 18.49 -15.13
C VAL A 156 -5.02 17.16 -15.82
N GLY A 157 -3.75 16.77 -15.97
CA GLY A 157 -3.38 15.44 -16.47
C GLY A 157 -3.36 14.42 -15.34
N LEU A 158 -4.05 13.30 -15.52
CA LEU A 158 -4.08 12.18 -14.57
C LEU A 158 -3.20 11.06 -15.10
N LEU A 159 -1.96 10.97 -14.62
CA LEU A 159 -0.95 10.01 -15.09
C LEU A 159 -0.93 8.78 -14.16
N TYR A 160 -1.19 7.59 -14.71
CA TYR A 160 -1.29 6.36 -13.92
C TYR A 160 -1.07 5.09 -14.71
N CYS A 161 -0.74 3.99 -14.02
CA CYS A 161 -0.67 2.64 -14.58
C CYS A 161 -2.07 2.02 -14.67
N SER A 162 -2.56 1.79 -15.89
CA SER A 162 -3.87 1.17 -16.11
C SER A 162 -3.94 -0.32 -15.76
N ALA A 163 -2.79 -0.97 -15.60
CA ALA A 163 -2.72 -2.34 -15.11
C ALA A 163 -2.98 -2.44 -13.60
N GLU A 164 -2.82 -1.35 -12.83
CA GLU A 164 -2.99 -1.34 -11.38
C GLU A 164 -4.41 -0.93 -10.97
N PRO A 165 -5.25 -1.84 -10.41
CA PRO A 165 -6.62 -1.52 -10.01
C PRO A 165 -6.72 -0.42 -8.93
N ASN A 166 -5.72 -0.33 -8.03
CA ASN A 166 -5.61 0.74 -7.03
C ASN A 166 -5.45 2.11 -7.69
N SER A 167 -4.64 2.21 -8.75
CA SER A 167 -4.39 3.47 -9.47
C SER A 167 -5.62 3.90 -10.26
N VAL A 168 -6.28 2.96 -10.95
CA VAL A 168 -7.54 3.21 -11.67
C VAL A 168 -8.60 3.79 -10.73
N PHE A 169 -8.83 3.15 -9.59
CA PHE A 169 -9.81 3.60 -8.59
C PHE A 169 -9.53 5.02 -8.09
N GLN A 170 -8.28 5.32 -7.76
CA GLN A 170 -7.90 6.64 -7.26
C GLN A 170 -8.09 7.71 -8.32
N VAL A 171 -7.69 7.44 -9.57
CA VAL A 171 -7.83 8.37 -10.69
C VAL A 171 -9.30 8.65 -11.00
N GLU A 172 -10.16 7.64 -11.08
CA GLU A 172 -11.59 7.83 -11.31
C GLU A 172 -12.24 8.65 -10.18
N THR A 173 -11.81 8.42 -8.93
CA THR A 173 -12.34 9.13 -7.77
C THR A 173 -11.91 10.59 -7.74
N ILE A 174 -10.60 10.86 -7.90
CA ILE A 174 -10.09 12.25 -7.83
C ILE A 174 -10.52 13.07 -9.04
N GLN A 175 -10.67 12.43 -10.21
CA GLN A 175 -11.23 13.09 -11.39
C GLN A 175 -12.59 13.71 -11.09
N GLY A 176 -13.48 12.97 -10.42
CA GLY A 176 -14.79 13.49 -10.03
C GLY A 176 -14.68 14.75 -9.17
N TYR A 177 -13.80 14.77 -8.16
CA TYR A 177 -13.58 15.95 -7.30
C TYR A 177 -13.00 17.13 -8.08
N LEU A 178 -12.02 16.90 -8.96
CA LEU A 178 -11.40 17.97 -9.75
C LEU A 178 -12.37 18.56 -10.78
N GLU A 179 -13.18 17.73 -11.43
CA GLU A 179 -14.20 18.20 -12.37
C GLU A 179 -15.32 19.00 -11.67
N GLU A 180 -15.72 18.60 -10.47
CA GLU A 180 -16.66 19.38 -9.62
C GLU A 180 -16.06 20.75 -9.22
N MET A 181 -14.75 20.87 -9.10
CA MET A 181 -14.03 22.12 -8.85
C MET A 181 -13.83 22.97 -10.11
N GLY A 182 -14.18 22.45 -11.30
CA GLY A 182 -14.17 23.16 -12.57
C GLY A 182 -12.96 22.89 -13.47
N TYR A 183 -12.10 21.96 -13.13
CA TYR A 183 -10.97 21.55 -13.97
C TYR A 183 -11.43 20.66 -15.14
N THR A 184 -10.69 20.72 -16.24
CA THR A 184 -10.78 19.73 -17.31
C THR A 184 -9.75 18.66 -17.08
N CYS A 185 -10.20 17.41 -16.81
CA CYS A 185 -9.31 16.30 -16.54
C CYS A 185 -9.10 15.42 -17.78
N THR A 186 -7.86 15.04 -18.03
CA THR A 186 -7.49 14.09 -19.08
C THR A 186 -6.67 12.96 -18.48
N GLN A 187 -7.13 11.72 -18.68
CA GLN A 187 -6.41 10.53 -18.24
C GLN A 187 -5.29 10.16 -19.20
N TYR A 188 -4.09 9.99 -18.66
CA TYR A 188 -2.89 9.54 -19.35
C TYR A 188 -2.46 8.20 -18.76
N ALA A 189 -3.00 7.15 -19.34
CA ALA A 189 -2.78 5.79 -18.86
C ALA A 189 -1.59 5.16 -19.56
N PHE A 190 -0.58 4.76 -18.81
CA PHE A 190 0.47 3.85 -19.28
C PHE A 190 0.16 2.42 -18.83
N THR A 191 0.71 1.43 -19.54
CA THR A 191 0.44 0.02 -19.24
C THR A 191 1.59 -0.61 -18.46
N ASP A 192 2.81 -0.21 -18.79
CA ASP A 192 4.04 -0.66 -18.14
C ASP A 192 5.15 0.41 -18.28
N VAL A 193 6.35 0.10 -17.80
CA VAL A 193 7.49 1.04 -17.82
C VAL A 193 7.92 1.43 -19.24
N ASN A 194 7.62 0.63 -20.28
CA ASN A 194 8.11 0.88 -21.63
C ASN A 194 7.39 2.06 -22.29
N ASP A 195 6.13 2.30 -21.98
CA ASP A 195 5.37 3.42 -22.53
C ASP A 195 5.29 4.63 -21.57
N LEU A 196 5.75 4.48 -20.31
CA LEU A 196 5.70 5.52 -19.27
C LEU A 196 6.27 6.87 -19.75
N SER A 197 7.47 6.90 -20.32
CA SER A 197 8.10 8.15 -20.74
C SER A 197 7.30 8.86 -21.84
N ALA A 198 6.78 8.11 -22.83
CA ALA A 198 6.01 8.68 -23.93
C ALA A 198 4.65 9.20 -23.47
N VAL A 199 3.98 8.47 -22.56
CA VAL A 199 2.71 8.89 -21.97
C VAL A 199 2.90 10.10 -21.06
N THR A 200 3.99 10.14 -20.27
CA THR A 200 4.36 11.32 -19.47
C THR A 200 4.58 12.55 -20.34
N GLN A 201 5.26 12.41 -21.49
CA GLN A 201 5.44 13.53 -22.43
C GLN A 201 4.08 14.02 -22.96
N SER A 202 3.19 13.10 -23.31
CA SER A 202 1.84 13.46 -23.77
C SER A 202 1.04 14.19 -22.67
N ALA A 203 1.21 13.79 -21.42
CA ALA A 203 0.61 14.47 -20.28
C ALA A 203 1.16 15.91 -20.11
N CYS A 204 2.48 16.09 -20.27
CA CYS A 204 3.09 17.42 -20.23
C CYS A 204 2.60 18.33 -21.36
N ASP A 205 2.40 17.78 -22.56
CA ASP A 205 1.98 18.56 -23.73
C ASP A 205 0.51 19.04 -23.64
N GLY A 206 -0.31 18.36 -22.82
CA GLY A 206 -1.75 18.61 -22.72
C GLY A 206 -2.25 19.11 -21.37
N SER A 207 -1.37 19.38 -20.40
CA SER A 207 -1.79 19.70 -19.03
C SER A 207 -1.00 20.86 -18.43
N ASP A 208 -1.68 21.64 -17.60
CA ASP A 208 -1.08 22.73 -16.80
C ASP A 208 -0.44 22.19 -15.53
N VAL A 209 -1.00 21.10 -14.98
CA VAL A 209 -0.52 20.35 -13.83
C VAL A 209 -0.85 18.86 -14.00
N ILE A 210 0.03 17.99 -13.51
CA ILE A 210 -0.17 16.53 -13.55
C ILE A 210 -0.45 16.04 -12.12
N TYR A 211 -1.40 15.12 -11.98
CA TYR A 211 -1.62 14.36 -10.76
C TYR A 211 -1.21 12.90 -10.99
N ILE A 212 -0.46 12.33 -10.05
CA ILE A 212 -0.09 10.92 -10.02
C ILE A 212 -0.62 10.31 -8.72
N PRO A 213 -1.49 9.28 -8.75
CA PRO A 213 -2.01 8.62 -7.54
C PRO A 213 -0.92 7.84 -6.80
N THR A 214 -1.30 7.10 -5.76
CA THR A 214 -0.46 6.05 -5.18
C THR A 214 -0.37 4.90 -6.18
N ASP A 215 0.69 4.89 -6.96
CA ASP A 215 0.92 4.00 -8.13
C ASP A 215 2.29 3.35 -8.00
N ASN A 216 2.33 2.01 -7.91
CA ASN A 216 3.57 1.29 -7.62
C ASN A 216 4.55 1.34 -8.79
N THR A 217 4.04 1.33 -10.04
CA THR A 217 4.89 1.43 -11.23
C THR A 217 5.50 2.82 -11.34
N ALA A 218 4.71 3.88 -11.10
CA ALA A 218 5.21 5.24 -11.07
C ALA A 218 6.23 5.45 -9.93
N ALA A 219 5.93 4.94 -8.71
CA ALA A 219 6.81 5.04 -7.55
C ALA A 219 8.19 4.39 -7.79
N ASN A 220 8.20 3.25 -8.47
CA ASN A 220 9.44 2.54 -8.82
C ASN A 220 10.21 3.19 -10.00
N ASN A 221 9.60 4.16 -10.71
CA ASN A 221 10.15 4.76 -11.92
C ASN A 221 10.12 6.30 -11.92
N THR A 222 10.21 6.91 -10.75
CA THR A 222 10.12 8.38 -10.58
C THR A 222 11.18 9.13 -11.36
N GLU A 223 12.39 8.58 -11.53
CA GLU A 223 13.45 9.17 -12.34
C GLU A 223 13.05 9.28 -13.82
N THR A 224 12.36 8.27 -14.36
CA THR A 224 11.84 8.31 -15.75
C THR A 224 10.84 9.44 -15.92
N ILE A 225 9.94 9.62 -14.94
CA ILE A 225 8.96 10.72 -14.95
C ILE A 225 9.65 12.07 -14.79
N ALA A 226 10.56 12.21 -13.83
CA ALA A 226 11.32 13.43 -13.58
C ALA A 226 12.08 13.92 -14.82
N ASN A 227 12.70 12.99 -15.56
CA ASN A 227 13.43 13.30 -16.78
C ASN A 227 12.55 13.90 -17.89
N VAL A 228 11.24 13.78 -17.79
CA VAL A 228 10.26 14.36 -18.73
C VAL A 228 9.63 15.63 -18.14
N VAL A 229 9.08 15.57 -16.93
CA VAL A 229 8.29 16.68 -16.37
C VAL A 229 9.15 17.89 -16.00
N ILE A 230 10.39 17.67 -15.53
CA ILE A 230 11.29 18.77 -15.13
C ILE A 230 11.70 19.63 -16.35
N PRO A 231 12.19 19.07 -17.46
CA PRO A 231 12.48 19.87 -18.66
C PRO A 231 11.22 20.52 -19.28
N ALA A 232 10.06 19.86 -19.18
CA ALA A 232 8.79 20.40 -19.68
C ALA A 232 8.28 21.56 -18.80
N GLY A 233 8.73 21.65 -17.54
CA GLY A 233 8.31 22.68 -16.60
C GLY A 233 6.86 22.50 -16.12
N VAL A 234 6.30 21.28 -16.21
CA VAL A 234 4.95 20.95 -15.75
C VAL A 234 5.01 20.42 -14.33
N PRO A 235 4.34 21.07 -13.36
CA PRO A 235 4.33 20.62 -11.97
C PRO A 235 3.56 19.32 -11.80
N VAL A 236 4.00 18.50 -10.82
CA VAL A 236 3.37 17.22 -10.50
C VAL A 236 2.93 17.22 -9.04
N VAL A 237 1.64 16.98 -8.81
CA VAL A 237 1.06 16.71 -7.48
C VAL A 237 0.92 15.19 -7.32
N CYS A 238 1.35 14.66 -6.18
CA CYS A 238 1.48 13.23 -6.00
C CYS A 238 0.58 12.70 -4.87
N GLY A 239 0.07 11.49 -5.03
CA GLY A 239 -0.73 10.78 -4.05
C GLY A 239 0.07 10.26 -2.86
N GLU A 240 1.42 10.12 -3.01
CA GLU A 240 2.28 9.63 -1.94
C GLU A 240 3.68 10.29 -1.96
N SER A 241 4.39 10.15 -0.83
CA SER A 241 5.62 10.90 -0.57
C SER A 241 6.84 10.44 -1.38
N GLY A 242 6.95 9.16 -1.74
CA GLY A 242 8.07 8.62 -2.52
C GLY A 242 8.03 9.15 -3.96
N ILE A 243 6.85 9.13 -4.60
CA ILE A 243 6.66 9.73 -5.93
C ILE A 243 6.97 11.23 -5.87
N CYS A 244 6.47 11.92 -4.82
CA CYS A 244 6.71 13.36 -4.66
C CYS A 244 8.20 13.68 -4.52
N SER A 245 8.93 12.90 -3.73
CA SER A 245 10.39 13.09 -3.57
C SER A 245 11.16 12.91 -4.87
N GLY A 246 10.69 12.00 -5.76
CA GLY A 246 11.35 11.70 -7.02
C GLY A 246 11.02 12.67 -8.15
N CYS A 247 9.77 13.13 -8.27
CA CYS A 247 9.33 13.91 -9.43
C CYS A 247 8.26 14.97 -9.13
N GLY A 248 7.77 15.07 -7.89
CA GLY A 248 6.66 15.94 -7.55
C GLY A 248 7.06 17.27 -6.91
N VAL A 249 6.08 18.17 -6.77
CA VAL A 249 6.22 19.44 -6.07
C VAL A 249 5.40 19.50 -4.79
N ALA A 250 4.36 18.68 -4.67
CA ALA A 250 3.49 18.61 -3.49
C ALA A 250 2.82 17.24 -3.36
N THR A 251 2.55 16.86 -2.12
CA THR A 251 1.76 15.67 -1.76
C THR A 251 1.02 15.89 -0.44
N LEU A 252 -0.14 15.25 -0.31
CA LEU A 252 -0.82 15.02 0.96
C LEU A 252 -0.90 13.50 1.14
N SER A 253 0.13 12.93 1.74
CA SER A 253 0.32 11.50 1.89
C SER A 253 0.01 11.03 3.31
N ILE A 254 -0.28 9.74 3.44
CA ILE A 254 -0.23 9.06 4.74
C ILE A 254 1.22 8.71 5.10
N SER A 255 1.47 8.45 6.39
CA SER A 255 2.72 7.86 6.84
C SER A 255 2.65 6.34 6.71
N TYR A 256 3.57 5.73 5.98
CA TYR A 256 3.64 4.26 5.88
C TYR A 256 4.31 3.59 7.09
N GLU A 257 4.87 4.35 8.01
CA GLU A 257 5.40 3.84 9.28
C GLU A 257 4.28 3.65 10.34
N GLU A 258 3.24 4.51 10.33
CA GLU A 258 2.15 4.45 11.30
C GLU A 258 1.15 3.28 11.10
N PRO A 259 0.70 2.92 9.87
CA PRO A 259 -0.18 1.77 9.65
C PRO A 259 0.36 0.45 10.18
N VAL A 260 1.67 0.37 10.35
CA VAL A 260 2.38 -0.79 10.88
C VAL A 260 1.92 -1.15 12.28
N SER A 261 1.63 -0.20 13.15
CA SER A 261 1.15 -0.49 14.49
C SER A 261 -0.21 -1.20 14.49
N TYR A 262 -1.09 -0.87 13.54
CA TYR A 262 -2.38 -1.56 13.38
C TYR A 262 -2.23 -2.95 12.75
N THR A 263 -1.36 -3.10 11.75
CA THR A 263 -1.04 -4.40 11.16
C THR A 263 -0.39 -5.31 12.20
N HIS A 264 0.47 -4.77 13.07
CA HIS A 264 1.05 -5.45 14.21
C HIS A 264 0.01 -5.97 15.21
N LEU A 265 -0.93 -5.12 15.63
CA LEU A 265 -1.98 -5.54 16.57
C LEU A 265 -2.81 -6.70 16.01
N ARG A 266 -3.13 -6.66 14.71
CA ARG A 266 -3.86 -7.74 14.05
C ARG A 266 -3.02 -9.01 13.85
N ALA A 267 -1.73 -8.89 13.56
CA ALA A 267 -0.84 -10.04 13.53
C ALA A 267 -0.75 -10.75 14.88
N HIS A 268 -0.67 -9.97 15.97
CA HIS A 268 -0.67 -10.49 17.32
C HIS A 268 -1.98 -11.22 17.68
N GLU A 269 -3.13 -10.67 17.30
CA GLU A 269 -4.43 -11.32 17.48
C GLU A 269 -4.50 -12.63 16.69
N THR A 270 -4.06 -12.63 15.43
CA THR A 270 -4.11 -13.82 14.56
C THR A 270 -3.17 -14.92 15.01
N CYS A 271 -1.95 -14.59 15.48
CA CYS A 271 -0.99 -15.58 15.99
C CYS A 271 -1.31 -16.06 17.41
N ALA A 272 -2.09 -15.33 18.20
CA ALA A 272 -2.51 -15.74 19.53
C ALA A 272 -3.66 -16.77 19.50
N ASP A 273 -4.37 -16.85 18.39
CA ASP A 273 -5.48 -17.80 18.18
C ASP A 273 -5.03 -19.11 17.49
N LEU A 274 -3.72 -19.23 17.09
CA LEU A 274 -3.08 -20.44 16.58
C LEU A 274 -2.33 -21.19 17.69
#